data_73314709f60d5d8c8444f39471438e62
#
_entry.id   73314709f60d5d8c8444f39471438e62
#
_cell.length_a   1.000
_cell.length_b   1.000
_cell.length_c   1.000
_cell.angle_alpha   90.00
_cell.angle_beta   90.00
_cell.angle_gamma   90.00
#
_symmetry.space_group_name_H-M   'P 1'
#
loop_
_entity.id
_entity.type
_entity.pdbx_description
1 polymer ?
#
loop_
_entity_poly.entity_id
_entity_poly.type
_entity_poly.pdbx_seq_one_letter_code
_entity_poly.pdbx_strand_id
1 'polypeptide(L)'
;GGTGLDFAVKTLSEVYIPESRRQIFIITVPHFFRRTWFDDTGVLLRSWQVKEQTDINEYNHYFNFLHNYELLNRFVGRDKIIWGTWDMDLPRDKFDVVFECIDHTEDGLHPGPKAHKQYADRLKNVLQDRFK
;
A
#
# COMPACT_ATOMS: atom_id res chain seq x y z
N GLY A 1 2.11 -7.26 -8.23
CA GLY A 1 1.13 -7.44 -7.16
C GLY A 1 1.45 -8.61 -6.24
N GLY A 2 0.78 -8.69 -5.09
CA GLY A 2 0.95 -9.81 -4.16
C GLY A 2 1.99 -9.60 -3.05
N THR A 3 2.67 -8.46 -3.02
CA THR A 3 3.60 -8.10 -1.95
C THR A 3 2.92 -7.28 -0.86
N GLY A 4 3.51 -7.26 0.32
CA GLY A 4 3.05 -6.46 1.44
C GLY A 4 3.67 -5.06 1.47
N LEU A 5 3.29 -4.26 2.47
CA LEU A 5 3.84 -2.93 2.70
C LEU A 5 5.33 -2.97 3.09
N ASP A 6 5.80 -4.05 3.68
CA ASP A 6 7.20 -4.33 3.97
C ASP A 6 8.08 -4.28 2.70
N PHE A 7 7.57 -4.71 1.56
CA PHE A 7 8.27 -4.59 0.28
C PHE A 7 8.41 -3.11 -0.17
N ALA A 8 7.41 -2.28 0.11
CA ALA A 8 7.52 -0.84 -0.14
C ALA A 8 8.61 -0.18 0.72
N VAL A 9 8.78 -0.61 1.96
CA VAL A 9 9.88 -0.14 2.84
C VAL A 9 11.23 -0.44 2.20
N LYS A 10 11.44 -1.67 1.75
CA LYS A 10 12.68 -2.06 1.06
C LYS A 10 12.91 -1.21 -0.19
N THR A 11 11.92 -1.11 -1.05
CA THR A 11 12.05 -0.38 -2.32
C THR A 11 12.36 1.10 -2.07
N LEU A 12 11.66 1.75 -1.13
CA LEU A 12 11.91 3.16 -0.81
C LEU A 12 13.28 3.40 -0.20
N SER A 13 13.81 2.43 0.58
CA SER A 13 15.17 2.54 1.09
C SER A 13 16.24 2.62 -0.01
N GLU A 14 15.94 2.10 -1.18
CA GLU A 14 16.84 2.09 -2.34
C GLU A 14 16.72 3.35 -3.23
N VAL A 15 15.52 3.94 -3.30
CA VAL A 15 15.23 5.03 -4.25
C VAL A 15 15.05 6.40 -3.59
N TYR A 16 14.89 6.46 -2.27
CA TYR A 16 14.68 7.69 -1.55
C TYR A 16 15.96 8.54 -1.49
N ILE A 17 15.84 9.79 -1.88
CA ILE A 17 16.92 10.80 -1.81
C ILE A 17 16.52 11.86 -0.78
N PRO A 18 17.14 11.88 0.42
CA PRO A 18 16.72 12.74 1.55
C PRO A 18 16.66 14.23 1.21
N GLU A 19 17.60 14.75 0.45
CA GLU A 19 17.69 16.15 0.08
C GLU A 19 16.77 16.54 -1.10
N SER A 20 16.14 15.56 -1.76
CA SER A 20 15.25 15.84 -2.89
C SER A 20 13.94 16.43 -2.42
N ARG A 21 13.64 17.65 -2.84
CA ARG A 21 12.32 18.29 -2.66
C ARG A 21 11.31 17.89 -3.72
N ARG A 22 11.73 17.11 -4.72
CA ARG A 22 10.90 16.75 -5.89
C ARG A 22 10.34 15.35 -5.81
N GLN A 23 10.79 14.52 -4.86
CA GLN A 23 10.28 13.17 -4.72
C GLN A 23 8.98 13.18 -3.92
N ILE A 24 7.96 12.60 -4.51
CA ILE A 24 6.66 12.32 -3.90
C ILE A 24 6.36 10.86 -4.14
N PHE A 25 5.90 10.17 -3.12
CA PHE A 25 5.60 8.75 -3.18
C PHE A 25 4.10 8.51 -3.03
N ILE A 26 3.55 7.71 -3.91
CA ILE A 26 2.16 7.26 -3.83
C ILE A 26 2.20 5.80 -3.44
N ILE A 27 1.67 5.49 -2.26
CA ILE A 27 1.65 4.14 -1.72
C ILE A 27 0.19 3.70 -1.58
N THR A 28 -0.21 2.73 -2.38
CA THR A 28 -1.53 2.13 -2.31
C THR A 28 -1.47 0.81 -1.57
N VAL A 29 -2.18 0.73 -0.46
CA VAL A 29 -2.28 -0.46 0.38
C VAL A 29 -3.56 -1.22 0.00
N PRO A 30 -3.46 -2.38 -0.67
CA PRO A 30 -4.66 -3.12 -1.08
C PRO A 30 -5.35 -3.83 0.08
N HIS A 31 -4.57 -4.54 0.90
CA HIS A 31 -5.04 -5.26 2.08
C HIS A 31 -3.95 -5.27 3.15
N PHE A 32 -4.34 -5.05 4.40
CA PHE A 32 -3.41 -4.95 5.53
C PHE A 32 -2.73 -6.28 5.88
N PHE A 33 -3.33 -7.41 5.55
CA PHE A 33 -2.78 -8.74 5.82
C PHE A 33 -1.72 -9.19 4.82
N ARG A 34 -1.44 -8.44 3.77
CA ARG A 34 -0.41 -8.81 2.81
C ARG A 34 0.98 -8.59 3.38
N ARG A 35 1.81 -9.62 3.24
CA ARG A 35 3.23 -9.61 3.60
C ARG A 35 4.07 -10.06 2.41
N THR A 36 5.34 -9.74 2.48
CA THR A 36 6.34 -10.23 1.53
C THR A 36 6.90 -11.54 2.05
N TRP A 37 6.91 -12.54 1.22
CA TRP A 37 7.38 -13.87 1.51
C TRP A 37 8.42 -14.31 0.50
N PHE A 38 9.38 -15.10 0.96
CA PHE A 38 10.37 -15.72 0.11
C PHE A 38 10.38 -17.22 0.37
N ASP A 39 10.71 -18.02 -0.66
CA ASP A 39 10.99 -19.42 -0.46
C ASP A 39 12.40 -19.63 0.16
N ASP A 40 12.76 -20.86 0.43
CA ASP A 40 14.05 -21.24 1.02
C ASP A 40 15.25 -21.00 0.08
N THR A 41 15.01 -20.71 -1.19
CA THR A 41 16.04 -20.30 -2.16
C THR A 41 16.14 -18.77 -2.33
N GLY A 42 15.31 -18.00 -1.62
CA GLY A 42 15.27 -16.54 -1.69
C GLY A 42 14.43 -15.99 -2.85
N VAL A 43 13.61 -16.82 -3.49
CA VAL A 43 12.69 -16.38 -4.55
C VAL A 43 11.41 -15.82 -3.95
N LEU A 44 11.02 -14.63 -4.43
CA LEU A 44 9.81 -13.93 -3.98
C LEU A 44 8.55 -14.76 -4.28
N LEU A 45 7.79 -15.05 -3.23
CA LEU A 45 6.50 -15.72 -3.34
C LEU A 45 5.36 -14.70 -3.47
N ARG A 46 4.38 -15.04 -4.28
CA ARG A 46 3.10 -14.33 -4.31
C ARG A 46 2.25 -14.76 -3.12
N SER A 47 1.40 -13.87 -2.62
CA SER A 47 0.56 -14.15 -1.44
C SER A 47 -0.28 -15.43 -1.58
N TRP A 48 -0.74 -15.75 -2.78
CA TRP A 48 -1.51 -16.99 -3.04
C TRP A 48 -0.65 -18.27 -3.13
N GLN A 49 0.66 -18.15 -3.19
CA GLN A 49 1.59 -19.29 -3.20
C GLN A 49 1.93 -19.75 -1.77
N VAL A 50 1.62 -18.93 -0.78
CA VAL A 50 1.88 -19.22 0.63
C VAL A 50 0.72 -20.04 1.18
N LYS A 51 0.94 -21.33 1.35
CA LYS A 51 -0.12 -22.28 1.74
C LYS A 51 -0.48 -22.25 3.23
N GLU A 52 0.44 -21.81 4.10
CA GLU A 52 0.27 -21.87 5.53
C GLU A 52 0.63 -20.55 6.20
N GLN A 53 -0.38 -19.82 6.60
CA GLN A 53 -0.25 -18.64 7.49
C GLN A 53 -0.90 -18.96 8.84
N THR A 54 -0.80 -20.21 9.29
CA THR A 54 -1.59 -20.76 10.39
C THR A 54 -1.37 -20.06 11.73
N ASP A 55 -0.21 -19.46 11.94
CA ASP A 55 0.13 -18.82 13.22
C ASP A 55 0.05 -17.30 13.19
N ILE A 56 -0.34 -16.71 12.05
CA ILE A 56 -0.43 -15.27 11.90
C ILE A 56 -1.89 -14.86 11.93
N ASN A 57 -2.32 -14.31 13.06
CA ASN A 57 -3.68 -13.80 13.22
C ASN A 57 -3.81 -12.35 12.71
N GLU A 58 -5.06 -11.85 12.69
CA GLU A 58 -5.40 -10.51 12.23
C GLU A 58 -4.63 -9.40 12.97
N TYR A 59 -4.42 -9.54 14.28
CA TYR A 59 -3.67 -8.57 15.08
C TYR A 59 -2.21 -8.47 14.67
N ASN A 60 -1.58 -9.59 14.32
CA ASN A 60 -0.21 -9.60 13.81
C ASN A 60 -0.10 -8.92 12.45
N HIS A 61 -1.07 -9.13 11.57
CA HIS A 61 -1.12 -8.45 10.29
C HIS A 61 -1.32 -6.95 10.45
N TYR A 62 -2.25 -6.54 11.31
CA TYR A 62 -2.52 -5.14 11.58
C TYR A 62 -1.31 -4.44 12.23
N PHE A 63 -0.66 -5.09 13.20
CA PHE A 63 0.58 -4.58 13.78
C PHE A 63 1.67 -4.39 12.73
N ASN A 64 1.86 -5.36 11.84
CA ASN A 64 2.83 -5.26 10.76
C ASN A 64 2.52 -4.09 9.81
N PHE A 65 1.25 -3.88 9.49
CA PHE A 65 0.82 -2.72 8.71
C PHE A 65 1.18 -1.41 9.42
N LEU A 66 0.78 -1.26 10.68
CA LEU A 66 1.05 -0.05 11.46
C LEU A 66 2.54 0.24 11.59
N HIS A 67 3.33 -0.78 11.86
CA HIS A 67 4.78 -0.67 11.98
C HIS A 67 5.41 -0.13 10.70
N ASN A 68 5.08 -0.71 9.56
CA ASN A 68 5.62 -0.28 8.28
C ASN A 68 5.09 1.11 7.86
N TYR A 69 3.84 1.41 8.15
CA TYR A 69 3.24 2.72 7.92
C TYR A 69 3.98 3.82 8.69
N GLU A 70 4.18 3.63 9.99
CA GLU A 70 4.90 4.58 10.83
C GLU A 70 6.39 4.71 10.44
N LEU A 71 7.03 3.60 10.11
CA LEU A 71 8.41 3.59 9.66
C LEU A 71 8.59 4.42 8.38
N LEU A 72 7.73 4.25 7.39
CA LEU A 72 7.79 5.02 6.15
C LEU A 72 7.51 6.49 6.37
N ASN A 73 6.53 6.84 7.20
CA ASN A 73 6.24 8.24 7.53
C ASN A 73 7.41 8.94 8.23
N ARG A 74 8.14 8.23 9.09
CA ARG A 74 9.33 8.77 9.76
C ARG A 74 10.54 8.84 8.85
N PHE A 75 10.73 7.84 8.01
CA PHE A 75 11.89 7.75 7.13
C PHE A 75 11.81 8.74 5.96
N VAL A 76 10.68 8.82 5.28
CA VAL A 76 10.49 9.65 4.09
C VAL A 76 9.94 11.03 4.45
N GLY A 77 9.07 11.09 5.44
CA GLY A 77 8.27 12.26 5.79
C GLY A 77 6.82 12.10 5.31
N ARG A 78 5.88 12.30 6.22
CA ARG A 78 4.44 12.15 5.95
C ARG A 78 3.95 13.07 4.81
N ASP A 79 4.56 14.24 4.70
CA ASP A 79 4.26 15.25 3.68
C ASP A 79 4.66 14.83 2.26
N LYS A 80 5.60 13.91 2.13
CA LYS A 80 6.07 13.37 0.85
C LYS A 80 5.35 12.10 0.41
N ILE A 81 4.48 11.55 1.24
CA ILE A 81 3.73 10.32 0.93
C ILE A 81 2.26 10.65 0.77
N ILE A 82 1.67 10.14 -0.29
CA ILE A 82 0.23 10.05 -0.46
C ILE A 82 -0.18 8.61 -0.23
N TRP A 83 -0.94 8.40 0.84
CA TRP A 83 -1.44 7.10 1.21
C TRP A 83 -2.81 6.85 0.59
N GLY A 84 -2.94 5.75 -0.14
CA GLY A 84 -4.19 5.30 -0.71
C GLY A 84 -4.56 3.88 -0.27
N THR A 85 -5.85 3.59 -0.21
CA THR A 85 -6.36 2.25 0.02
C THR A 85 -7.77 2.06 -0.53
N TRP A 86 -8.10 0.81 -0.80
CA TRP A 86 -9.48 0.35 -1.01
C TRP A 86 -9.95 -0.58 0.11
N ASP A 87 -9.08 -0.90 1.04
CA ASP A 87 -9.40 -1.78 2.16
C ASP A 87 -10.22 -1.01 3.19
N MET A 88 -11.49 -1.40 3.32
CA MET A 88 -12.44 -0.75 4.20
C MET A 88 -12.23 -1.09 5.67
N ASP A 89 -11.43 -2.11 5.97
CA ASP A 89 -11.09 -2.52 7.34
C ASP A 89 -9.93 -1.69 7.92
N LEU A 90 -9.24 -0.92 7.09
CA LEU A 90 -8.18 -0.03 7.54
C LEU A 90 -8.74 1.30 8.06
N PRO A 91 -8.09 1.91 9.08
CA PRO A 91 -8.49 3.22 9.60
C PRO A 91 -8.41 4.31 8.52
N ARG A 92 -9.54 4.93 8.20
CA ARG A 92 -9.61 5.93 7.13
C ARG A 92 -8.80 7.19 7.39
N ASP A 93 -8.59 7.56 8.63
CA ASP A 93 -7.80 8.72 9.05
C ASP A 93 -6.30 8.60 8.71
N LYS A 94 -5.82 7.39 8.40
CA LYS A 94 -4.44 7.14 7.98
C LYS A 94 -4.20 7.35 6.48
N PHE A 95 -5.25 7.51 5.70
CA PHE A 95 -5.17 7.57 4.25
C PHE A 95 -5.63 8.90 3.68
N ASP A 96 -4.92 9.38 2.67
CA ASP A 96 -5.27 10.58 1.93
C ASP A 96 -6.32 10.31 0.86
N VAL A 97 -6.28 9.12 0.27
CA VAL A 97 -7.20 8.67 -0.78
C VAL A 97 -7.76 7.31 -0.43
N VAL A 98 -9.07 7.27 -0.24
CA VAL A 98 -9.82 6.01 -0.10
C VAL A 98 -10.74 5.90 -1.31
N PHE A 99 -10.80 4.73 -1.92
CA PHE A 99 -11.70 4.49 -3.04
C PHE A 99 -12.46 3.18 -2.88
N GLU A 100 -13.62 3.12 -3.49
CA GLU A 100 -14.48 1.95 -3.42
C GLU A 100 -14.31 1.07 -4.63
N CYS A 101 -14.40 -0.23 -4.44
CA CYS A 101 -14.41 -1.19 -5.53
C CYS A 101 -15.82 -1.22 -6.16
N ILE A 102 -16.16 -0.19 -6.93
CA ILE A 102 -17.50 -0.01 -7.54
C ILE A 102 -17.75 -0.87 -8.76
N ASP A 103 -16.70 -1.41 -9.34
CA ASP A 103 -16.72 -2.40 -10.40
C ASP A 103 -15.51 -3.32 -10.28
N HIS A 104 -15.53 -4.44 -10.98
CA HIS A 104 -14.48 -5.45 -10.95
C HIS A 104 -14.00 -5.77 -12.36
N THR A 105 -12.77 -6.30 -12.44
CA THR A 105 -12.26 -6.94 -13.65
C THR A 105 -12.96 -8.29 -13.87
N GLU A 106 -12.67 -8.96 -14.99
CA GLU A 106 -13.29 -10.25 -15.36
C GLU A 106 -13.07 -11.34 -14.29
N ASP A 107 -12.00 -11.24 -13.49
CA ASP A 107 -11.72 -12.19 -12.41
C ASP A 107 -12.65 -12.01 -11.20
N GLY A 108 -13.43 -10.94 -11.14
CA GLY A 108 -14.34 -10.62 -10.04
C GLY A 108 -13.65 -10.24 -8.70
N LEU A 109 -12.32 -10.13 -8.70
CA LEU A 109 -11.51 -9.90 -7.49
C LEU A 109 -10.84 -8.54 -7.47
N HIS A 110 -10.40 -8.06 -8.61
CA HIS A 110 -9.69 -6.79 -8.71
C HIS A 110 -10.64 -5.65 -9.08
N PRO A 111 -10.35 -4.42 -8.63
CA PRO A 111 -11.11 -3.23 -9.05
C PRO A 111 -11.10 -3.08 -10.57
N GLY A 112 -12.23 -2.72 -11.12
CA GLY A 112 -12.40 -2.48 -12.55
C GLY A 112 -12.03 -1.05 -12.98
N PRO A 113 -12.25 -0.74 -14.27
CA PRO A 113 -11.87 0.55 -14.85
C PRO A 113 -12.50 1.76 -14.17
N LYS A 114 -13.77 1.65 -13.73
CA LYS A 114 -14.48 2.75 -13.03
C LYS A 114 -13.87 3.03 -11.66
N ALA A 115 -13.54 1.98 -10.91
CA ALA A 115 -12.88 2.12 -9.61
C ALA A 115 -11.49 2.76 -9.77
N HIS A 116 -10.71 2.34 -10.76
CA HIS A 116 -9.42 2.95 -11.08
C HIS A 116 -9.53 4.41 -11.46
N LYS A 117 -10.53 4.76 -12.27
CA LYS A 117 -10.80 6.15 -12.64
C LYS A 117 -11.16 7.00 -11.41
N GLN A 118 -12.04 6.51 -10.55
CA GLN A 118 -12.39 7.19 -9.30
C GLN A 118 -11.16 7.44 -8.43
N TYR A 119 -10.30 6.43 -8.31
CA TYR A 119 -9.05 6.57 -7.57
C TYR A 119 -8.13 7.64 -8.16
N ALA A 120 -7.95 7.61 -9.48
CA ALA A 120 -7.12 8.58 -10.19
C ALA A 120 -7.62 10.02 -10.02
N ASP A 121 -8.94 10.22 -10.11
CA ASP A 121 -9.55 11.54 -9.94
C ASP A 121 -9.37 12.07 -8.49
N ARG A 122 -9.56 11.21 -7.49
CA ARG A 122 -9.33 11.56 -6.07
C ARG A 122 -7.85 11.84 -5.80
N LEU A 123 -6.96 11.02 -6.34
CA LEU A 123 -5.51 11.21 -6.22
C LEU A 123 -5.06 12.54 -6.84
N LYS A 124 -5.59 12.87 -8.02
CA LYS A 124 -5.31 14.16 -8.68
C LYS A 124 -5.71 15.34 -7.79
N ASN A 125 -6.87 15.28 -7.15
CA ASN A 125 -7.32 16.34 -6.25
C ASN A 125 -6.39 16.51 -5.04
N VAL A 126 -5.96 15.41 -4.43
CA VAL A 126 -5.00 15.44 -3.31
C VAL A 126 -3.67 16.03 -3.74
N LEU A 127 -3.16 15.63 -4.90
CA LEU A 127 -1.92 16.18 -5.47
C LEU A 127 -2.03 17.69 -5.71
N GLN A 128 -3.12 18.14 -6.30
CA GLN A 128 -3.34 19.57 -6.57
C GLN A 128 -3.42 20.38 -5.28
N ASP A 129 -4.08 19.88 -4.24
CA ASP A 129 -4.24 20.58 -2.97
C ASP A 129 -2.94 20.62 -2.16
N ARG A 130 -2.18 19.51 -2.14
CA ARG A 130 -0.97 19.39 -1.33
C ARG A 130 0.25 20.06 -1.93
N PHE A 131 0.35 20.07 -3.25
CA PHE A 131 1.55 20.55 -3.98
C PHE A 131 1.26 21.74 -4.91
N LYS A 132 0.45 22.62 -4.42
CA LYS A 132 0.21 23.93 -5.07
C LYS A 132 1.47 24.77 -5.15
#